data_a5e04f6e782adc37cc6d6d9e0303dac5
#
_entry.id   a5e04f6e782adc37cc6d6d9e0303dac5
#
_cell.length_a   1.000
_cell.length_b   1.000
_cell.length_c   1.000
_cell.angle_alpha   90.00
_cell.angle_beta   90.00
_cell.angle_gamma   90.00
#
_symmetry.space_group_name_H-M   'P 1'
#
loop_
_entity.id
_entity.type
_entity.pdbx_description
1 polymer ?
#
loop_
_entity_poly.entity_id
_entity_poly.type
_entity_poly.pdbx_seq_one_letter_code
_entity_poly.pdbx_strand_id
1 'polypeptide(L)'
;MASRGGATRASKVWPTWANCDDARRPLIEPLQRAGFAVTDIDGLTGLAEYRNGGLLVDSGVLRLRNPEQAIHPNAVDSALVVEWRALTVALLDQIAALIRERRGWTIDEFPLARVLEGGTWAAGRRLARDRRPDGSPPIAVVSDGTVF
;
A
#
# COMPACT_ATOMS: atom_id res chain seq x y z
N MET A 1 19.45 -37.09 34.16
CA MET A 1 19.58 -36.26 32.94
C MET A 1 18.25 -36.24 32.21
N ALA A 2 17.46 -35.22 32.40
CA ALA A 2 16.15 -35.08 31.76
C ALA A 2 16.29 -34.14 30.56
N SER A 3 16.11 -34.68 29.36
CA SER A 3 16.04 -33.96 28.11
C SER A 3 14.77 -33.11 28.11
N ARG A 4 14.93 -31.78 28.10
CA ARG A 4 13.82 -30.84 27.83
C ARG A 4 13.54 -30.87 26.33
N GLY A 5 12.47 -31.54 25.95
CA GLY A 5 11.89 -31.44 24.62
C GLY A 5 11.44 -29.99 24.37
N GLY A 6 12.14 -29.32 23.46
CA GLY A 6 11.72 -28.02 22.97
C GLY A 6 10.41 -28.17 22.18
N ALA A 7 9.34 -27.57 22.69
CA ALA A 7 8.10 -27.45 21.96
C ALA A 7 8.34 -26.54 20.73
N THR A 8 8.36 -27.14 19.57
CA THR A 8 8.33 -26.40 18.28
C THR A 8 7.02 -25.63 18.23
N ARG A 9 7.11 -24.32 18.44
CA ARG A 9 5.97 -23.42 18.27
C ARG A 9 5.55 -23.47 16.81
N ALA A 10 4.40 -24.05 16.54
CA ALA A 10 3.83 -24.08 15.21
C ALA A 10 3.68 -22.64 14.71
N SER A 11 4.46 -22.28 13.70
CA SER A 11 4.30 -21.00 12.99
C SER A 11 2.92 -20.99 12.33
N LYS A 12 2.04 -20.11 12.80
CA LYS A 12 0.78 -19.87 12.10
C LYS A 12 1.10 -19.08 10.83
N VAL A 13 1.19 -19.79 9.72
CA VAL A 13 1.28 -19.18 8.39
C VAL A 13 -0.12 -18.71 7.98
N TRP A 14 -0.27 -17.41 7.78
CA TRP A 14 -1.50 -16.86 7.23
C TRP A 14 -1.41 -16.83 5.72
N PRO A 15 -2.46 -17.28 4.99
CA PRO A 15 -2.41 -17.28 3.54
C PRO A 15 -2.35 -15.85 2.97
N THR A 16 -1.46 -15.64 2.02
CA THR A 16 -1.15 -14.36 1.37
C THR A 16 -2.30 -13.76 0.56
N TRP A 17 -3.31 -14.58 0.20
CA TRP A 17 -4.47 -14.14 -0.58
C TRP A 17 -5.50 -13.32 0.21
N ALA A 18 -5.32 -13.18 1.49
CA ALA A 18 -6.17 -12.34 2.31
C ALA A 18 -5.86 -10.85 2.06
N ASN A 19 -6.11 -10.43 0.86
CA ASN A 19 -6.00 -9.07 0.36
C ASN A 19 -7.02 -8.15 1.02
N CYS A 20 -6.93 -7.96 2.28
CA CYS A 20 -7.66 -6.89 2.93
C CYS A 20 -6.67 -6.14 3.78
N ASP A 21 -6.19 -5.10 3.22
CA ASP A 21 -6.19 -3.80 3.85
C ASP A 21 -5.14 -3.44 4.87
N ASP A 22 -4.82 -2.18 4.88
CA ASP A 22 -4.10 -1.38 5.84
C ASP A 22 -4.20 -1.87 7.30
N ALA A 23 -5.33 -2.45 7.69
CA ALA A 23 -5.53 -2.97 9.03
C ALA A 23 -4.60 -4.14 9.38
N ARG A 24 -4.01 -4.84 8.40
CA ARG A 24 -3.12 -5.99 8.67
C ARG A 24 -1.66 -5.62 8.79
N ARG A 25 -1.22 -4.57 8.09
CA ARG A 25 0.16 -4.10 8.16
C ARG A 25 0.53 -3.55 9.53
N PRO A 26 -0.33 -2.74 10.20
CA PRO A 26 -0.13 -2.35 11.58
C PRO A 26 -0.08 -3.52 12.57
N LEU A 27 -0.62 -4.69 12.19
CA LEU A 27 -0.59 -5.88 13.04
C LEU A 27 0.73 -6.67 12.95
N ILE A 28 1.57 -6.45 11.93
CA ILE A 28 2.83 -7.18 11.77
C ILE A 28 3.74 -6.97 12.97
N GLU A 29 4.00 -5.73 13.34
CA GLU A 29 4.86 -5.42 14.48
C GLU A 29 4.30 -5.95 15.82
N PRO A 30 3.02 -5.73 16.19
CA PRO A 30 2.45 -6.31 17.40
C PRO A 30 2.53 -7.83 17.42
N LEU A 31 2.30 -8.50 16.30
CA LEU A 31 2.42 -9.96 16.21
C LEU A 31 3.88 -10.41 16.42
N GLN A 32 4.83 -9.73 15.80
CA GLN A 32 6.25 -10.01 15.99
C GLN A 32 6.68 -9.78 17.43
N ARG A 33 6.24 -8.68 18.07
CA ARG A 33 6.48 -8.40 19.50
C ARG A 33 5.85 -9.45 20.40
N ALA A 34 4.71 -10.02 20.02
CA ALA A 34 4.06 -11.13 20.73
C ALA A 34 4.76 -12.49 20.49
N GLY A 35 5.87 -12.51 19.74
CA GLY A 35 6.67 -13.71 19.49
C GLY A 35 6.13 -14.59 18.36
N PHE A 36 5.26 -14.07 17.49
CA PHE A 36 4.85 -14.77 16.26
C PHE A 36 5.88 -14.52 15.17
N ALA A 37 6.24 -15.55 14.41
CA ALA A 37 6.96 -15.39 13.16
C ALA A 37 5.94 -14.97 12.07
N VAL A 38 6.11 -13.77 11.53
CA VAL A 38 5.34 -13.30 10.36
C VAL A 38 6.20 -13.51 9.14
N THR A 39 5.78 -14.40 8.24
CA THR A 39 6.51 -14.78 7.02
C THR A 39 5.73 -14.34 5.79
N ASP A 40 6.40 -14.32 4.64
CA ASP A 40 5.82 -14.01 3.33
C ASP A 40 5.12 -12.66 3.25
N ILE A 41 5.66 -11.67 3.96
CA ILE A 41 5.11 -10.30 4.00
C ILE A 41 5.10 -9.68 2.59
N ASP A 42 6.05 -10.06 1.75
CA ASP A 42 6.16 -9.55 0.37
C ASP A 42 5.11 -10.13 -0.58
N GLY A 43 4.38 -11.17 -0.18
CA GLY A 43 3.18 -11.63 -0.87
C GLY A 43 1.97 -10.69 -0.71
N LEU A 44 2.08 -9.69 0.16
CA LEU A 44 1.05 -8.66 0.31
C LEU A 44 1.25 -7.61 -0.79
N THR A 45 0.20 -7.35 -1.56
CA THR A 45 0.19 -6.29 -2.57
C THR A 45 0.24 -4.91 -1.93
N GLY A 46 0.68 -3.92 -2.71
CA GLY A 46 0.52 -2.52 -2.36
C GLY A 46 -0.96 -2.17 -2.23
N LEU A 47 -1.28 -1.25 -1.32
CA LEU A 47 -2.65 -0.80 -1.15
C LEU A 47 -2.99 0.25 -2.21
N ALA A 48 -4.09 0.02 -2.93
CA ALA A 48 -4.66 0.98 -3.87
C ALA A 48 -5.41 2.10 -3.14
N GLU A 49 -4.80 2.66 -2.11
CA GLU A 49 -5.35 3.74 -1.30
C GLU A 49 -5.14 5.08 -2.01
N TYR A 50 -6.08 6.01 -1.84
CA TYR A 50 -6.11 7.27 -2.58
C TYR A 50 -4.87 8.18 -2.37
N ARG A 51 -4.15 8.07 -1.26
CA ARG A 51 -2.89 8.80 -1.04
C ARG A 51 -1.77 8.25 -1.91
N ASN A 52 -1.67 6.93 -1.99
CA ASN A 52 -0.70 6.27 -2.85
C ASN A 52 -1.02 6.51 -4.34
N GLY A 53 -2.27 6.30 -4.72
CA GLY A 53 -2.73 6.56 -6.09
C GLY A 53 -2.69 8.05 -6.46
N GLY A 54 -3.00 8.91 -5.49
CA GLY A 54 -2.93 10.35 -5.63
C GLY A 54 -1.52 10.86 -5.87
N LEU A 55 -0.52 10.29 -5.21
CA LEU A 55 0.89 10.60 -5.47
C LEU A 55 1.24 10.44 -6.95
N LEU A 56 0.78 9.34 -7.56
CA LEU A 56 1.10 9.02 -8.96
C LEU A 56 0.45 9.99 -9.95
N VAL A 57 -0.77 10.44 -9.66
CA VAL A 57 -1.46 11.44 -10.48
C VAL A 57 -0.90 12.84 -10.23
N ASP A 58 -0.75 13.23 -8.98
CA ASP A 58 -0.25 14.56 -8.61
C ASP A 58 1.20 14.80 -9.01
N SER A 59 2.03 13.75 -9.04
CA SER A 59 3.39 13.82 -9.56
C SER A 59 3.48 13.80 -11.09
N GLY A 60 2.38 13.50 -11.79
CA GLY A 60 2.33 13.40 -13.26
C GLY A 60 2.87 12.09 -13.83
N VAL A 61 3.11 11.08 -12.96
CA VAL A 61 3.45 9.71 -13.40
C VAL A 61 2.26 9.09 -14.13
N LEU A 62 1.07 9.24 -13.55
CA LEU A 62 -0.18 8.91 -14.22
C LEU A 62 -0.86 10.18 -14.72
N ARG A 63 -1.36 10.13 -15.94
CA ARG A 63 -2.13 11.22 -16.56
C ARG A 63 -3.47 10.70 -17.04
N LEU A 64 -4.54 11.40 -16.66
CA LEU A 64 -5.88 11.08 -17.16
C LEU A 64 -5.97 11.44 -18.63
N ARG A 65 -6.61 10.60 -19.42
CA ARG A 65 -6.91 10.89 -20.85
C ARG A 65 -7.87 12.07 -20.97
N ASN A 66 -8.85 12.14 -20.07
CA ASN A 66 -9.77 13.26 -19.94
C ASN A 66 -9.66 13.87 -18.54
N PRO A 67 -8.99 15.02 -18.36
CA PRO A 67 -8.82 15.67 -17.07
C PRO A 67 -10.13 16.06 -16.39
N GLU A 68 -11.21 16.31 -17.16
CA GLU A 68 -12.51 16.68 -16.59
C GLU A 68 -13.11 15.56 -15.74
N GLN A 69 -12.78 14.31 -16.02
CA GLN A 69 -13.22 13.18 -15.20
C GLN A 69 -12.70 13.23 -13.75
N ALA A 70 -11.62 13.97 -13.50
CA ALA A 70 -11.07 14.10 -12.16
C ALA A 70 -11.97 14.90 -11.22
N ILE A 71 -12.66 15.91 -11.75
CA ILE A 71 -13.46 16.87 -10.97
C ILE A 71 -14.91 16.37 -10.73
N HIS A 72 -15.38 15.46 -11.54
CA HIS A 72 -16.70 14.88 -11.36
C HIS A 72 -16.64 13.68 -10.40
N PRO A 73 -17.65 13.48 -9.55
CA PRO A 73 -17.73 12.31 -8.69
C PRO A 73 -17.77 11.02 -9.54
N ASN A 74 -16.83 10.12 -9.31
CA ASN A 74 -16.75 8.83 -9.98
C ASN A 74 -17.21 7.72 -9.02
N ALA A 75 -18.00 6.78 -9.51
CA ALA A 75 -18.36 5.59 -8.74
C ALA A 75 -17.13 4.69 -8.54
N VAL A 76 -17.09 3.94 -7.43
CA VAL A 76 -15.96 3.07 -7.09
C VAL A 76 -15.71 1.96 -8.11
N ASP A 77 -16.75 1.53 -8.82
CA ASP A 77 -16.74 0.53 -9.87
C ASP A 77 -16.58 1.11 -11.29
N SER A 78 -16.44 2.44 -11.40
CA SER A 78 -16.19 3.07 -12.70
C SER A 78 -14.86 2.61 -13.30
N ALA A 79 -14.80 2.53 -14.63
CA ALA A 79 -13.59 2.12 -15.34
C ALA A 79 -12.36 2.95 -14.95
N LEU A 80 -12.53 4.26 -14.77
CA LEU A 80 -11.47 5.15 -14.33
C LEU A 80 -10.92 4.78 -12.95
N VAL A 81 -11.80 4.55 -11.97
CA VAL A 81 -11.38 4.23 -10.60
C VAL A 81 -10.75 2.85 -10.53
N VAL A 82 -11.32 1.86 -11.22
CA VAL A 82 -10.76 0.51 -11.30
C VAL A 82 -9.37 0.52 -11.95
N GLU A 83 -9.20 1.20 -13.07
CA GLU A 83 -7.91 1.34 -13.76
C GLU A 83 -6.88 2.06 -12.89
N TRP A 84 -7.26 3.18 -12.27
CA TRP A 84 -6.40 3.94 -11.36
C TRP A 84 -5.91 3.09 -10.18
N ARG A 85 -6.80 2.32 -9.58
CA ARG A 85 -6.45 1.41 -8.47
C ARG A 85 -5.51 0.29 -8.91
N ALA A 86 -5.80 -0.35 -10.03
CA ALA A 86 -4.95 -1.40 -10.59
C ALA A 86 -3.54 -0.90 -10.92
N LEU A 87 -3.45 0.26 -11.58
CA LEU A 87 -2.18 0.91 -11.88
C LEU A 87 -1.43 1.33 -10.60
N THR A 88 -2.15 1.78 -9.57
CA THR A 88 -1.54 2.13 -8.29
C THR A 88 -0.82 0.94 -7.68
N VAL A 89 -1.47 -0.22 -7.59
CA VAL A 89 -0.86 -1.44 -7.05
C VAL A 89 0.38 -1.83 -7.86
N ALA A 90 0.25 -1.90 -9.18
CA ALA A 90 1.35 -2.31 -10.06
C ALA A 90 2.57 -1.35 -9.98
N LEU A 91 2.32 -0.04 -9.90
CA LEU A 91 3.39 0.95 -9.81
C LEU A 91 4.04 0.99 -8.42
N LEU A 92 3.32 0.69 -7.36
CA LEU A 92 3.91 0.60 -6.02
C LEU A 92 4.96 -0.50 -5.92
N ASP A 93 4.73 -1.64 -6.55
CA ASP A 93 5.72 -2.72 -6.61
C ASP A 93 6.97 -2.29 -7.39
N GLN A 94 6.79 -1.59 -8.51
CA GLN A 94 7.90 -1.05 -9.29
C GLN A 94 8.69 0.03 -8.52
N ILE A 95 7.99 0.92 -7.81
CA ILE A 95 8.63 1.93 -6.96
C ILE A 95 9.46 1.27 -5.87
N ALA A 96 8.93 0.23 -5.22
CA ALA A 96 9.65 -0.51 -4.20
C ALA A 96 10.93 -1.14 -4.76
N ALA A 97 10.85 -1.78 -5.92
CA ALA A 97 12.01 -2.36 -6.59
C ALA A 97 13.06 -1.30 -6.92
N LEU A 98 12.66 -0.17 -7.51
CA LEU A 98 13.57 0.93 -7.86
C LEU A 98 14.23 1.57 -6.63
N ILE A 99 13.52 1.71 -5.52
CA ILE A 99 14.11 2.25 -4.28
C ILE A 99 15.16 1.30 -3.75
N ARG A 100 14.88 0.00 -3.70
CA ARG A 100 15.83 -1.02 -3.25
C ARG A 100 17.08 -1.02 -4.11
N GLU A 101 16.93 -1.03 -5.42
CA GLU A 101 18.03 -0.97 -6.37
C GLU A 101 18.93 0.26 -6.15
N ARG A 102 18.33 1.45 -6.06
CA ARG A 102 19.07 2.70 -5.87
C ARG A 102 19.78 2.80 -4.53
N ARG A 103 19.27 2.13 -3.51
CA ARG A 103 19.82 2.15 -2.16
C ARG A 103 20.72 0.96 -1.85
N GLY A 104 20.76 -0.05 -2.71
CA GLY A 104 21.46 -1.30 -2.47
C GLY A 104 20.84 -2.12 -1.34
N TRP A 105 19.52 -2.00 -1.13
CA TRP A 105 18.79 -2.71 -0.08
C TRP A 105 18.12 -3.96 -0.61
N THR A 106 18.10 -4.99 0.23
CA THR A 106 17.33 -6.21 -0.04
C THR A 106 15.86 -6.02 0.28
N ILE A 107 15.04 -7.00 -0.13
CA ILE A 107 13.61 -7.01 0.16
C ILE A 107 13.33 -7.12 1.67
N ASP A 108 14.16 -7.88 2.38
CA ASP A 108 14.04 -8.06 3.84
C ASP A 108 14.40 -6.77 4.61
N GLU A 109 15.41 -6.04 4.12
CA GLU A 109 15.83 -4.77 4.74
C GLU A 109 14.82 -3.66 4.49
N PHE A 110 14.17 -3.66 3.33
CA PHE A 110 13.20 -2.65 2.95
C PHE A 110 11.97 -3.26 2.28
N PRO A 111 11.09 -3.91 3.05
CA PRO A 111 9.86 -4.50 2.55
C PRO A 111 8.89 -3.44 2.04
N LEU A 112 7.94 -3.84 1.19
CA LEU A 112 6.94 -2.95 0.60
C LEU A 112 6.17 -2.13 1.65
N ALA A 113 5.91 -2.70 2.82
CA ALA A 113 5.25 -1.98 3.93
C ALA A 113 5.97 -0.69 4.32
N ARG A 114 7.31 -0.69 4.38
CA ARG A 114 8.11 0.52 4.67
C ARG A 114 8.05 1.53 3.55
N VAL A 115 8.00 1.07 2.28
CA VAL A 115 7.83 1.95 1.12
C VAL A 115 6.50 2.69 1.20
N LEU A 116 5.44 2.00 1.60
CA LEU A 116 4.09 2.57 1.65
C LEU A 116 3.95 3.59 2.79
N GLU A 117 4.22 3.20 4.01
CA GLU A 117 3.93 4.00 5.20
C GLU A 117 4.82 5.25 5.28
N GLY A 118 6.13 5.08 5.31
CA GLY A 118 7.11 6.17 5.42
C GLY A 118 7.40 6.89 4.11
N GLY A 119 7.03 6.30 2.97
CA GLY A 119 7.36 6.78 1.62
C GLY A 119 6.16 7.33 0.87
N THR A 120 5.49 6.46 0.12
CA THR A 120 4.49 6.88 -0.87
C THR A 120 3.25 7.52 -0.25
N TRP A 121 2.76 7.00 0.88
CA TRP A 121 1.62 7.57 1.57
C TRP A 121 1.92 8.97 2.14
N ALA A 122 3.04 9.12 2.83
CA ALA A 122 3.46 10.40 3.37
C ALA A 122 3.74 11.44 2.26
N ALA A 123 4.39 11.02 1.17
CA ALA A 123 4.64 11.85 -0.01
C ALA A 123 3.33 12.26 -0.69
N GLY A 124 2.38 11.33 -0.84
CA GLY A 124 1.07 11.62 -1.41
C GLY A 124 0.27 12.62 -0.58
N ARG A 125 0.28 12.48 0.75
CA ARG A 125 -0.33 13.48 1.65
C ARG A 125 0.25 14.88 1.50
N ARG A 126 1.56 14.97 1.45
CA ARG A 126 2.25 16.24 1.29
C ARG A 126 1.89 16.88 -0.05
N LEU A 127 2.05 16.14 -1.13
CA LEU A 127 1.80 16.64 -2.48
C LEU A 127 0.32 17.03 -2.69
N ALA A 128 -0.61 16.28 -2.11
CA ALA A 128 -2.02 16.65 -2.15
C ALA A 128 -2.30 18.00 -1.48
N ARG A 129 -1.68 18.27 -0.31
CA ARG A 129 -1.81 19.56 0.38
C ARG A 129 -1.14 20.71 -0.36
N ASP A 130 -0.02 20.46 -1.02
CA ASP A 130 0.66 21.46 -1.85
C ASP A 130 -0.17 21.86 -3.06
N ARG A 131 -1.02 20.96 -3.58
CA ARG A 131 -1.85 21.20 -4.75
C ARG A 131 -3.28 21.63 -4.44
N ARG A 132 -3.84 21.18 -3.32
CA ARG A 132 -5.23 21.42 -2.90
C ARG A 132 -5.27 21.76 -1.42
N PRO A 133 -5.88 22.91 -1.04
CA PRO A 133 -5.88 23.41 0.35
C PRO A 133 -6.45 22.42 1.37
N ASP A 134 -7.45 21.63 0.96
CA ASP A 134 -8.10 20.61 1.77
C ASP A 134 -7.34 19.27 1.76
N GLY A 135 -6.32 19.13 0.90
CA GLY A 135 -5.58 17.89 0.71
C GLY A 135 -6.42 16.75 0.16
N SER A 136 -7.52 17.05 -0.55
CA SER A 136 -8.36 16.05 -1.20
C SER A 136 -7.60 15.21 -2.24
N PRO A 137 -8.10 14.03 -2.63
CA PRO A 137 -7.50 13.24 -3.71
C PRO A 137 -7.63 13.95 -5.06
N PRO A 138 -6.75 13.63 -6.03
CA PRO A 138 -6.80 14.25 -7.36
C PRO A 138 -7.99 13.77 -8.22
N ILE A 139 -8.61 12.66 -7.86
CA ILE A 139 -9.80 12.12 -8.51
C ILE A 139 -10.90 12.04 -7.47
N ALA A 140 -12.03 12.68 -7.74
CA ALA A 140 -13.20 12.62 -6.85
C ALA A 140 -13.89 11.26 -6.99
N VAL A 141 -14.04 10.55 -5.86
CA VAL A 141 -14.68 9.23 -5.81
C VAL A 141 -15.85 9.28 -4.83
N VAL A 142 -16.99 8.75 -5.27
CA VAL A 142 -18.14 8.53 -4.38
C VAL A 142 -17.90 7.21 -3.66
N SER A 143 -17.56 7.29 -2.36
CA SER A 143 -17.33 6.12 -1.53
C SER A 143 -18.34 6.10 -0.38
N ASP A 144 -18.82 4.90 -0.08
CA ASP A 144 -19.64 4.64 1.12
C ASP A 144 -18.77 4.31 2.35
N GLY A 145 -17.46 4.45 2.22
CA GLY A 145 -16.50 4.15 3.28
C GLY A 145 -16.05 2.67 3.34
N THR A 146 -16.55 1.82 2.45
CA THR A 146 -16.19 0.40 2.44
C THR A 146 -14.98 0.08 1.57
N VAL A 147 -14.60 0.97 0.65
CA VAL A 147 -13.60 0.71 -0.39
C VAL A 147 -12.36 1.60 -0.28
N PHE A 148 -12.43 2.68 0.49
CA PHE A 148 -11.33 3.64 0.69
C PHE A 148 -11.16 4.03 2.16
#